data_b695117c391194094848f9dd137af783
#
_entry.id   b695117c391194094848f9dd137af783
#
_cell.length_a   1.000
_cell.length_b   1.000
_cell.length_c   1.000
_cell.angle_alpha   90.00
_cell.angle_beta   90.00
_cell.angle_gamma   90.00
#
_symmetry.space_group_name_H-M   'P 1'
#
loop_
_entity.id
_entity.type
_entity.pdbx_description
1 polymer ?
#
loop_
_entity_poly.entity_id
_entity_poly.type
_entity_poly.pdbx_seq_one_letter_code
_entity_poly.pdbx_strand_id
1 'polypeptide(L)'
;KNKLVKKNYQFITSYFGACLYFPGFNRLDKRTKKIDQQCNDNYFSQLEKRLNKSQNSIFIFGGRFPSHLSGDYIYEKDTKKENIQNNQLKDIQSAFEISLNKISVNNHIILIYPIPEVDVNVPRKLLNLLPKKVKDTKDYLENHLVLKNYITTSYQSYKNRSKSSFELFDSIEGENIYRVYPHSLYCGTLIKEKCITHDAKNIFYADNNHPSVKGSELINNLIMDKIREIEQNK
;
A
#
# COMPACT_ATOMS: atom_id res chain seq x y z
N LYS A 1 -10.73 -11.65 -3.28
CA LYS A 1 -10.83 -12.69 -4.33
C LYS A 1 -12.27 -13.18 -4.50
N ASN A 2 -12.90 -13.70 -3.46
CA ASN A 2 -14.26 -14.30 -3.57
C ASN A 2 -15.33 -13.31 -4.05
N LYS A 3 -15.26 -12.02 -3.69
CA LYS A 3 -16.21 -10.99 -4.16
C LYS A 3 -16.07 -10.73 -5.66
N LEU A 4 -14.85 -10.73 -6.21
CA LEU A 4 -14.57 -10.52 -7.62
C LEU A 4 -14.94 -11.73 -8.48
N VAL A 5 -14.66 -12.94 -8.01
CA VAL A 5 -15.04 -14.18 -8.72
C VAL A 5 -16.55 -14.27 -8.88
N LYS A 6 -17.35 -13.86 -7.89
CA LYS A 6 -18.81 -13.78 -7.99
C LYS A 6 -19.30 -12.79 -9.07
N LYS A 7 -18.44 -11.88 -9.55
CA LYS A 7 -18.72 -10.91 -10.61
C LYS A 7 -18.08 -11.27 -11.95
N ASN A 8 -17.67 -12.53 -12.15
CA ASN A 8 -16.99 -13.04 -13.36
C ASN A 8 -15.64 -12.37 -13.69
N TYR A 9 -14.95 -11.82 -12.69
CA TYR A 9 -13.58 -11.32 -12.88
C TYR A 9 -12.57 -12.46 -12.78
N GLN A 10 -11.64 -12.52 -13.73
CA GLN A 10 -10.41 -13.27 -13.56
C GLN A 10 -9.46 -12.45 -12.66
N PHE A 11 -9.03 -13.03 -11.55
CA PHE A 11 -8.13 -12.38 -10.61
C PHE A 11 -6.71 -12.92 -10.74
N ILE A 12 -5.78 -12.06 -11.16
CA ILE A 12 -4.36 -12.37 -11.28
C ILE A 12 -3.59 -11.53 -10.25
N THR A 13 -2.67 -12.15 -9.53
CA THR A 13 -1.78 -11.44 -8.60
C THR A 13 -0.35 -11.50 -9.11
N SER A 14 0.35 -10.37 -9.01
CA SER A 14 1.79 -10.29 -9.16
C SER A 14 2.35 -9.69 -7.86
N TYR A 15 2.98 -10.52 -7.05
CA TYR A 15 3.47 -10.13 -5.73
C TYR A 15 4.85 -10.74 -5.48
N PHE A 16 5.78 -9.88 -5.10
CA PHE A 16 7.06 -10.27 -4.51
C PHE A 16 7.28 -9.48 -3.24
N GLY A 17 7.75 -10.14 -2.19
CA GLY A 17 8.06 -9.50 -0.92
C GLY A 17 9.03 -8.34 -1.10
N ALA A 18 8.71 -7.18 -0.54
CA ALA A 18 9.53 -5.98 -0.61
C ALA A 18 9.93 -5.56 -2.04
N CYS A 19 9.09 -5.80 -3.04
CA CYS A 19 9.27 -5.36 -4.41
C CYS A 19 8.06 -4.55 -4.87
N LEU A 20 8.27 -3.30 -5.24
CA LEU A 20 7.26 -2.46 -5.88
C LEU A 20 7.56 -2.33 -7.37
N TYR A 21 6.53 -2.04 -8.15
CA TYR A 21 6.63 -1.84 -9.58
C TYR A 21 7.31 -0.49 -9.86
N PHE A 22 8.60 -0.54 -10.20
CA PHE A 22 9.38 0.61 -10.63
C PHE A 22 10.10 0.29 -11.94
N PRO A 23 9.41 0.43 -13.09
CA PRO A 23 9.97 0.11 -14.42
C PRO A 23 11.21 0.96 -14.71
N GLY A 24 12.22 0.35 -15.30
CA GLY A 24 13.50 1.00 -15.58
C GLY A 24 14.49 0.99 -14.41
N PHE A 25 14.15 0.36 -13.28
CA PHE A 25 14.98 0.33 -12.09
C PHE A 25 15.24 -1.09 -11.58
N ASN A 26 16.45 -1.30 -11.06
CA ASN A 26 16.86 -2.50 -10.37
C ASN A 26 16.92 -2.22 -8.87
N ARG A 27 16.28 -3.05 -8.04
CA ARG A 27 16.52 -3.01 -6.60
C ARG A 27 17.87 -3.66 -6.29
N LEU A 28 18.65 -3.02 -5.42
CA LEU A 28 19.92 -3.54 -4.94
C LEU A 28 19.79 -4.13 -3.54
N ASP A 29 20.43 -5.25 -3.32
CA ASP A 29 20.68 -5.74 -1.96
C ASP A 29 21.55 -4.74 -1.20
N LYS A 30 21.13 -4.30 -0.02
CA LYS A 30 21.83 -3.25 0.74
C LYS A 30 23.26 -3.61 1.12
N ARG A 31 23.51 -4.89 1.41
CA ARG A 31 24.81 -5.39 1.89
C ARG A 31 25.76 -5.68 0.74
N THR A 32 25.29 -6.42 -0.25
CA THR A 32 26.13 -6.92 -1.35
C THR A 32 26.18 -5.96 -2.54
N LYS A 33 25.25 -4.98 -2.61
CA LYS A 33 25.06 -4.07 -3.75
C LYS A 33 24.77 -4.81 -5.07
N LYS A 34 24.40 -6.08 -5.01
CA LYS A 34 24.02 -6.85 -6.19
C LYS A 34 22.56 -6.61 -6.53
N ILE A 35 22.25 -6.68 -7.82
CA ILE A 35 20.86 -6.60 -8.33
C ILE A 35 20.05 -7.75 -7.75
N ASP A 36 18.90 -7.43 -7.21
CA ASP A 36 17.93 -8.40 -6.73
C ASP A 36 17.33 -9.18 -7.92
N GLN A 37 17.41 -10.51 -7.85
CA GLN A 37 16.97 -11.37 -8.95
C GLN A 37 15.45 -11.34 -9.20
N GLN A 38 14.67 -10.97 -8.21
CA GLN A 38 13.21 -10.94 -8.26
C GLN A 38 12.64 -9.53 -8.44
N CYS A 39 13.44 -8.49 -8.19
CA CYS A 39 13.02 -7.10 -8.20
C CYS A 39 13.95 -6.26 -9.08
N ASN A 40 13.84 -6.44 -10.38
CA ASN A 40 14.72 -5.81 -11.35
C ASN A 40 13.97 -5.40 -12.63
N ASP A 41 14.62 -4.61 -13.48
CA ASP A 41 14.01 -4.09 -14.71
C ASP A 41 13.60 -5.20 -15.69
N ASN A 42 14.31 -6.31 -15.74
CA ASN A 42 13.91 -7.41 -16.61
C ASN A 42 12.52 -7.94 -16.23
N TYR A 43 12.26 -8.12 -14.92
CA TYR A 43 10.94 -8.52 -14.43
C TYR A 43 9.89 -7.43 -14.73
N PHE A 44 10.19 -6.18 -14.45
CA PHE A 44 9.25 -5.07 -14.69
C PHE A 44 8.94 -4.89 -16.18
N SER A 45 9.93 -5.02 -17.06
CA SER A 45 9.75 -4.96 -18.51
C SER A 45 8.84 -6.08 -19.05
N GLN A 46 8.95 -7.28 -18.49
CA GLN A 46 8.06 -8.38 -18.86
C GLN A 46 6.62 -8.14 -18.35
N LEU A 47 6.49 -7.64 -17.12
CA LEU A 47 5.20 -7.26 -16.57
C LEU A 47 4.57 -6.13 -17.39
N GLU A 48 5.31 -5.08 -17.71
CA GLU A 48 4.85 -3.95 -18.52
C GLU A 48 4.33 -4.39 -19.90
N LYS A 49 5.04 -5.31 -20.57
CA LYS A 49 4.56 -5.87 -21.86
C LYS A 49 3.20 -6.55 -21.72
N ARG A 50 2.94 -7.22 -20.60
CA ARG A 50 1.64 -7.84 -20.33
C ARG A 50 0.56 -6.80 -20.03
N LEU A 51 0.88 -5.81 -19.20
CA LEU A 51 -0.04 -4.72 -18.83
C LEU A 51 -0.46 -3.89 -20.05
N ASN A 52 0.50 -3.54 -20.92
CA ASN A 52 0.25 -2.78 -22.14
C ASN A 52 -0.57 -3.53 -23.21
N LYS A 53 -0.59 -4.86 -23.18
CA LYS A 53 -1.43 -5.69 -24.06
C LYS A 53 -2.84 -5.89 -23.53
N SER A 54 -3.10 -5.59 -22.27
CA SER A 54 -4.40 -5.74 -21.65
C SER A 54 -5.34 -4.63 -22.09
N GLN A 55 -6.60 -4.98 -22.22
CA GLN A 55 -7.67 -4.04 -22.54
C GLN A 55 -8.83 -4.24 -21.56
N ASN A 56 -9.47 -3.14 -21.20
CA ASN A 56 -10.65 -3.14 -20.33
C ASN A 56 -10.43 -3.89 -18.99
N SER A 57 -9.18 -3.85 -18.50
CA SER A 57 -8.76 -4.48 -17.25
C SER A 57 -8.71 -3.45 -16.12
N ILE A 58 -8.78 -3.93 -14.88
CA ILE A 58 -8.59 -3.09 -13.69
C ILE A 58 -7.27 -3.50 -13.05
N PHE A 59 -6.31 -2.58 -13.01
CA PHE A 59 -5.03 -2.78 -12.35
C PHE A 59 -5.03 -2.09 -10.99
N ILE A 60 -4.61 -2.82 -9.96
CA ILE A 60 -4.59 -2.34 -8.59
C ILE A 60 -3.14 -2.28 -8.14
N PHE A 61 -2.63 -1.08 -7.91
CA PHE A 61 -1.29 -0.84 -7.39
C PHE A 61 -1.35 -0.44 -5.93
N GLY A 62 -0.66 -1.17 -5.09
CA GLY A 62 -0.56 -0.92 -3.66
C GLY A 62 0.68 -1.56 -3.08
N GLY A 63 1.12 -1.05 -1.94
CA GLY A 63 2.29 -1.57 -1.24
C GLY A 63 2.88 -0.57 -0.25
N ARG A 64 4.03 -0.92 0.31
CA ARG A 64 4.72 -0.12 1.30
C ARG A 64 5.62 0.95 0.63
N PHE A 65 5.01 1.80 -0.23
CA PHE A 65 5.72 2.86 -0.95
C PHE A 65 6.59 3.77 -0.07
N PRO A 66 6.17 4.17 1.16
CA PRO A 66 7.02 5.00 2.02
C PRO A 66 8.41 4.42 2.25
N SER A 67 8.54 3.12 2.49
CA SER A 67 9.84 2.47 2.69
C SER A 67 10.71 2.49 1.43
N HIS A 68 10.11 2.38 0.27
CA HIS A 68 10.83 2.36 -1.00
C HIS A 68 11.28 3.76 -1.44
N LEU A 69 10.49 4.78 -1.15
CA LEU A 69 10.75 6.16 -1.55
C LEU A 69 11.53 6.97 -0.51
N SER A 70 11.66 6.50 0.73
CA SER A 70 12.41 7.17 1.81
C SER A 70 13.86 6.67 1.97
N GLY A 71 14.33 5.77 1.09
CA GLY A 71 15.70 5.25 1.12
C GLY A 71 15.90 4.01 2.00
N ASP A 72 14.82 3.37 2.49
CA ASP A 72 14.92 2.06 3.16
C ASP A 72 15.39 0.98 2.18
N TYR A 73 15.11 1.15 0.87
CA TYR A 73 15.60 0.33 -0.23
C TYR A 73 16.47 1.15 -1.18
N ILE A 74 17.40 0.50 -1.85
CA ILE A 74 18.30 1.12 -2.83
C ILE A 74 17.85 0.67 -4.22
N TYR A 75 17.72 1.62 -5.12
CA TYR A 75 17.43 1.38 -6.52
C TYR A 75 18.53 1.95 -7.39
N GLU A 76 18.80 1.30 -8.50
CA GLU A 76 19.71 1.75 -9.53
C GLU A 76 18.98 1.75 -10.87
N LYS A 77 19.16 2.79 -11.65
CA LYS A 77 18.61 2.85 -13.00
C LYS A 77 19.29 1.80 -13.87
N ASP A 78 18.52 1.11 -14.71
CA ASP A 78 19.10 0.23 -15.72
C ASP A 78 19.77 1.06 -16.82
N THR A 79 21.09 1.19 -16.73
CA THR A 79 21.93 2.01 -17.63
C THR A 79 21.93 1.53 -19.09
N LYS A 80 21.34 0.36 -19.37
CA LYS A 80 21.17 -0.10 -20.75
C LYS A 80 20.11 0.70 -21.53
N LYS A 81 19.37 1.58 -20.85
CA LYS A 81 18.24 2.32 -21.42
C LYS A 81 18.40 3.85 -21.45
N GLU A 82 19.63 4.40 -21.32
CA GLU A 82 19.96 5.83 -21.51
C GLU A 82 20.55 6.61 -20.32
N ASN A 83 21.38 7.61 -20.70
CA ASN A 83 22.05 8.59 -19.86
C ASN A 83 21.06 9.54 -19.19
N ILE A 84 20.86 9.47 -17.87
CA ILE A 84 20.23 10.55 -17.11
C ILE A 84 20.93 10.73 -15.75
N GLN A 85 21.25 11.99 -15.44
CA GLN A 85 21.95 12.44 -14.25
C GLN A 85 21.03 12.47 -13.00
N ASN A 86 21.54 11.97 -11.92
CA ASN A 86 21.35 12.26 -10.48
C ASN A 86 20.08 12.99 -10.00
N ASN A 87 18.91 12.36 -10.11
CA ASN A 87 17.86 12.58 -9.13
C ASN A 87 16.96 11.34 -9.04
N GLN A 88 17.47 10.29 -8.40
CA GLN A 88 16.90 8.95 -8.38
C GLN A 88 15.41 8.90 -8.03
N LEU A 89 14.95 9.73 -7.09
CA LEU A 89 13.53 9.78 -6.71
C LEU A 89 12.66 10.35 -7.85
N LYS A 90 13.08 11.45 -8.48
CA LYS A 90 12.37 12.05 -9.61
C LYS A 90 12.35 11.13 -10.83
N ASP A 91 13.44 10.39 -11.06
CA ASP A 91 13.52 9.41 -12.15
C ASP A 91 12.57 8.24 -11.93
N ILE A 92 12.46 7.73 -10.70
CA ILE A 92 11.49 6.69 -10.33
C ILE A 92 10.05 7.21 -10.50
N GLN A 93 9.77 8.43 -10.05
CA GLN A 93 8.47 9.07 -10.20
C GLN A 93 8.09 9.20 -11.68
N SER A 94 8.97 9.77 -12.49
CA SER A 94 8.73 9.94 -13.93
C SER A 94 8.54 8.61 -14.66
N ALA A 95 9.34 7.59 -14.37
CA ALA A 95 9.21 6.29 -15.00
C ALA A 95 7.89 5.59 -14.61
N PHE A 96 7.49 5.69 -13.34
CA PHE A 96 6.23 5.15 -12.85
C PHE A 96 5.04 5.86 -13.49
N GLU A 97 5.05 7.19 -13.53
CA GLU A 97 4.02 8.02 -14.17
C GLU A 97 3.87 7.69 -15.65
N ILE A 98 4.96 7.68 -16.42
CA ILE A 98 4.96 7.35 -17.85
C ILE A 98 4.36 5.96 -18.09
N SER A 99 4.75 4.97 -17.25
CA SER A 99 4.24 3.61 -17.39
C SER A 99 2.73 3.53 -17.07
N LEU A 100 2.28 4.17 -16.00
CA LEU A 100 0.87 4.13 -15.63
C LEU A 100 -0.01 4.90 -16.62
N ASN A 101 0.44 6.05 -17.11
CA ASN A 101 -0.27 6.80 -18.14
C ASN A 101 -0.46 5.97 -19.42
N LYS A 102 0.56 5.21 -19.82
CA LYS A 102 0.46 4.31 -20.97
C LYS A 102 -0.52 3.16 -20.74
N ILE A 103 -0.51 2.57 -19.56
CA ILE A 103 -1.44 1.48 -19.19
C ILE A 103 -2.88 1.99 -19.13
N SER A 104 -3.10 3.20 -18.61
CA SER A 104 -4.43 3.78 -18.38
C SER A 104 -5.19 4.13 -19.67
N VAL A 105 -4.52 4.20 -20.81
CA VAL A 105 -5.17 4.48 -22.11
C VAL A 105 -6.29 3.47 -22.41
N ASN A 106 -6.08 2.20 -22.13
CA ASN A 106 -7.03 1.12 -22.43
C ASN A 106 -7.53 0.38 -21.18
N ASN A 107 -7.16 0.85 -19.99
CA ASN A 107 -7.43 0.13 -18.74
C ASN A 107 -7.71 1.12 -17.61
N HIS A 108 -8.32 0.63 -16.54
CA HIS A 108 -8.55 1.38 -15.31
C HIS A 108 -7.45 1.06 -14.29
N ILE A 109 -6.99 2.06 -13.56
CA ILE A 109 -5.97 1.93 -12.53
C ILE A 109 -6.53 2.37 -11.18
N ILE A 110 -6.38 1.53 -10.17
CA ILE A 110 -6.68 1.86 -8.77
C ILE A 110 -5.36 1.98 -8.02
N LEU A 111 -5.06 3.17 -7.50
CA LEU A 111 -3.91 3.46 -6.65
C LEU A 111 -4.32 3.37 -5.19
N ILE A 112 -3.69 2.47 -4.43
CA ILE A 112 -3.94 2.31 -3.00
C ILE A 112 -2.86 3.06 -2.24
N TYR A 113 -3.25 4.16 -1.61
CA TYR A 113 -2.36 4.97 -0.78
C TYR A 113 -1.89 4.23 0.46
N PRO A 114 -0.73 4.62 1.04
CA PRO A 114 -0.18 3.94 2.20
C PRO A 114 -1.12 3.91 3.40
N ILE A 115 -1.07 2.83 4.18
CA ILE A 115 -1.64 2.79 5.52
C ILE A 115 -0.67 3.44 6.53
N PRO A 116 -1.16 3.96 7.66
CA PRO A 116 -0.29 4.42 8.74
C PRO A 116 0.60 3.30 9.28
N GLU A 117 1.89 3.56 9.43
CA GLU A 117 2.81 2.67 10.13
C GLU A 117 2.88 3.03 11.62
N VAL A 118 3.09 2.05 12.48
CA VAL A 118 3.21 2.21 13.93
C VAL A 118 4.56 1.73 14.42
N ASP A 119 5.07 2.30 15.50
CA ASP A 119 6.40 1.96 16.02
C ASP A 119 6.45 0.64 16.80
N VAL A 120 5.29 0.00 17.01
CA VAL A 120 5.18 -1.21 17.83
C VAL A 120 4.39 -2.30 17.12
N ASN A 121 4.71 -3.56 17.42
CA ASN A 121 3.86 -4.69 17.04
C ASN A 121 2.53 -4.61 17.82
N VAL A 122 1.45 -4.29 17.13
CA VAL A 122 0.15 -3.96 17.72
C VAL A 122 -0.43 -5.13 18.52
N PRO A 123 -0.56 -6.36 17.98
CA PRO A 123 -1.07 -7.50 18.74
C PRO A 123 -0.25 -7.78 19.99
N ARG A 124 1.06 -7.77 19.89
CA ARG A 124 1.96 -8.00 21.02
C ARG A 124 1.83 -6.93 22.10
N LYS A 125 1.71 -5.66 21.69
CA LYS A 125 1.53 -4.54 22.63
C LYS A 125 0.18 -4.66 23.35
N LEU A 126 -0.91 -4.96 22.62
CA LEU A 126 -2.21 -5.19 23.21
C LEU A 126 -2.19 -6.36 24.22
N LEU A 127 -1.60 -7.49 23.83
CA LEU A 127 -1.47 -8.64 24.71
C LEU A 127 -0.76 -8.30 26.04
N ASN A 128 0.28 -7.45 25.97
CA ASN A 128 1.02 -7.01 27.15
C ASN A 128 0.23 -6.04 28.06
N LEU A 129 -0.83 -5.43 27.54
CA LEU A 129 -1.72 -4.57 28.32
C LEU A 129 -2.81 -5.38 29.07
N LEU A 130 -3.02 -6.64 28.69
CA LEU A 130 -3.99 -7.51 29.34
C LEU A 130 -3.52 -7.92 30.74
N PRO A 131 -4.40 -7.91 31.75
CA PRO A 131 -4.10 -8.43 33.05
C PRO A 131 -3.78 -9.93 32.99
N LYS A 132 -2.72 -10.36 33.67
CA LYS A 132 -2.26 -11.76 33.67
C LYS A 132 -3.25 -12.77 34.23
N LYS A 133 -4.31 -12.33 34.92
CA LYS A 133 -5.29 -13.18 35.66
C LYS A 133 -6.75 -12.92 35.21
N VAL A 134 -7.01 -12.46 34.05
CA VAL A 134 -8.39 -12.21 33.60
C VAL A 134 -8.99 -13.50 33.05
N LYS A 135 -10.03 -13.99 33.69
CA LYS A 135 -10.80 -15.18 33.25
C LYS A 135 -11.64 -14.85 32.01
N ASP A 136 -12.04 -13.58 31.85
CA ASP A 136 -12.79 -13.11 30.71
C ASP A 136 -12.06 -11.93 30.03
N THR A 137 -11.24 -12.27 29.04
CA THR A 137 -10.50 -11.31 28.22
C THR A 137 -11.44 -10.39 27.46
N LYS A 138 -12.65 -10.85 27.12
CA LYS A 138 -13.63 -10.09 26.35
C LYS A 138 -14.18 -8.94 27.18
N ASP A 139 -14.61 -9.22 28.43
CA ASP A 139 -15.10 -8.18 29.34
C ASP A 139 -14.04 -7.10 29.62
N TYR A 140 -12.79 -7.51 29.81
CA TYR A 140 -11.68 -6.56 29.97
C TYR A 140 -11.46 -5.69 28.73
N LEU A 141 -11.51 -6.29 27.55
CA LEU A 141 -11.35 -5.57 26.28
C LEU A 141 -12.51 -4.59 26.07
N GLU A 142 -13.73 -4.99 26.35
CA GLU A 142 -14.92 -4.16 26.17
C GLU A 142 -14.98 -3.00 27.19
N ASN A 143 -14.57 -3.20 28.42
CA ASN A 143 -14.74 -2.21 29.50
C ASN A 143 -13.48 -1.37 29.79
N HIS A 144 -12.27 -1.83 29.48
CA HIS A 144 -11.04 -1.16 29.90
C HIS A 144 -10.17 -0.65 28.75
N LEU A 145 -10.18 -1.29 27.58
CA LEU A 145 -9.37 -0.84 26.44
C LEU A 145 -10.00 0.33 25.69
N VAL A 146 -11.31 0.49 25.79
CA VAL A 146 -12.09 1.45 25.00
C VAL A 146 -11.76 2.92 25.30
N LEU A 147 -11.23 3.26 26.47
CA LEU A 147 -11.17 4.65 26.90
C LEU A 147 -9.80 5.20 27.28
N LYS A 148 -8.75 4.41 27.48
CA LYS A 148 -7.47 4.95 28.00
C LYS A 148 -6.18 4.49 27.32
N ASN A 149 -6.17 3.42 26.53
CA ASN A 149 -4.92 2.82 26.04
C ASN A 149 -4.96 2.46 24.56
N TYR A 150 -5.49 3.32 23.69
CA TYR A 150 -5.38 3.12 22.26
C TYR A 150 -3.92 3.15 21.81
N ILE A 151 -3.51 2.10 21.10
CA ILE A 151 -2.24 2.13 20.37
C ILE A 151 -2.50 2.94 19.11
N THR A 152 -1.81 4.06 19.00
CA THR A 152 -1.99 5.01 17.91
C THR A 152 -0.65 5.47 17.36
N THR A 153 -0.65 5.95 16.13
CA THR A 153 0.43 6.80 15.62
C THR A 153 -0.09 8.22 15.39
N SER A 154 0.82 9.19 15.35
CA SER A 154 0.47 10.57 15.02
C SER A 154 0.02 10.68 13.56
N TYR A 155 -1.07 11.37 13.30
CA TYR A 155 -1.49 11.64 11.93
C TYR A 155 -0.47 12.50 11.19
N GLN A 156 0.18 13.42 11.88
CA GLN A 156 1.27 14.22 11.29
C GLN A 156 2.50 13.36 10.96
N SER A 157 2.88 12.42 11.82
CA SER A 157 3.99 11.48 11.55
C SER A 157 3.68 10.62 10.33
N TYR A 158 2.44 10.12 10.21
CA TYR A 158 2.00 9.41 9.03
C TYR A 158 2.10 10.27 7.76
N LYS A 159 1.60 11.51 7.79
CA LYS A 159 1.68 12.44 6.64
C LYS A 159 3.13 12.67 6.21
N ASN A 160 4.01 12.92 7.16
CA ASN A 160 5.43 13.15 6.89
C ASN A 160 6.09 11.92 6.26
N ARG A 161 5.84 10.73 6.83
CA ARG A 161 6.39 9.46 6.33
C ARG A 161 5.88 9.11 4.94
N SER A 162 4.64 9.41 4.66
CA SER A 162 3.96 9.04 3.40
C SER A 162 4.06 10.11 2.32
N LYS A 163 4.68 11.26 2.58
CA LYS A 163 4.71 12.43 1.70
C LYS A 163 5.13 12.07 0.28
N SER A 164 6.29 11.42 0.10
CA SER A 164 6.80 11.03 -1.23
C SER A 164 5.86 10.08 -1.97
N SER A 165 5.13 9.24 -1.24
CA SER A 165 4.15 8.32 -1.86
C SER A 165 2.90 9.06 -2.33
N PHE A 166 2.45 10.07 -1.58
CA PHE A 166 1.37 10.94 -2.00
C PHE A 166 1.78 11.77 -3.22
N GLU A 167 2.95 12.41 -3.18
CA GLU A 167 3.50 13.16 -4.31
C GLU A 167 3.57 12.31 -5.58
N LEU A 168 4.05 11.05 -5.46
CA LEU A 168 4.08 10.11 -6.59
C LEU A 168 2.68 9.80 -7.13
N PHE A 169 1.72 9.48 -6.26
CA PHE A 169 0.39 9.07 -6.70
C PHE A 169 -0.47 10.24 -7.17
N ASP A 170 -0.29 11.40 -6.56
CA ASP A 170 -1.02 12.62 -6.92
C ASP A 170 -0.56 13.19 -8.28
N SER A 171 0.71 12.93 -8.70
CA SER A 171 1.22 13.34 -10.01
C SER A 171 0.63 12.55 -11.17
N ILE A 172 0.02 11.39 -10.92
CA ILE A 172 -0.57 10.56 -11.98
C ILE A 172 -1.99 11.03 -12.25
N GLU A 173 -2.21 11.63 -13.40
CA GLU A 173 -3.50 12.17 -13.82
C GLU A 173 -4.15 11.31 -14.92
N GLY A 174 -5.48 11.37 -15.03
CA GLY A 174 -6.24 10.70 -16.08
C GLY A 174 -7.63 10.25 -15.62
N GLU A 175 -8.55 10.18 -16.55
CA GLU A 175 -9.96 9.78 -16.29
C GLU A 175 -10.08 8.34 -15.80
N ASN A 176 -9.12 7.48 -16.16
CA ASN A 176 -9.09 6.07 -15.76
C ASN A 176 -8.25 5.81 -14.49
N ILE A 177 -7.88 6.86 -13.74
CA ILE A 177 -7.09 6.76 -12.51
C ILE A 177 -8.01 6.96 -11.30
N TYR A 178 -8.13 5.94 -10.49
CA TYR A 178 -8.95 5.90 -9.28
C TYR A 178 -8.06 5.80 -8.04
N ARG A 179 -8.47 6.43 -6.95
CA ARG A 179 -7.67 6.51 -5.72
C ARG A 179 -8.40 5.93 -4.54
N VAL A 180 -7.72 5.10 -3.76
CA VAL A 180 -8.20 4.54 -2.49
C VAL A 180 -7.30 5.05 -1.37
N TYR A 181 -7.92 5.63 -0.35
CA TYR A 181 -7.25 6.25 0.80
C TYR A 181 -7.48 5.45 2.09
N PRO A 182 -6.75 4.36 2.33
CA PRO A 182 -6.97 3.51 3.50
C PRO A 182 -6.79 4.24 4.83
N HIS A 183 -5.97 5.29 4.87
CA HIS A 183 -5.75 6.06 6.09
C HIS A 183 -7.03 6.72 6.62
N SER A 184 -8.01 6.98 5.76
CA SER A 184 -9.31 7.52 6.18
C SER A 184 -10.09 6.57 7.10
N LEU A 185 -9.78 5.27 7.08
CA LEU A 185 -10.37 4.28 7.99
C LEU A 185 -9.82 4.39 9.41
N TYR A 186 -8.63 4.96 9.58
CA TYR A 186 -7.86 4.89 10.82
C TYR A 186 -7.57 6.25 11.43
N CYS A 187 -7.33 7.28 10.59
CA CYS A 187 -6.83 8.58 11.04
C CYS A 187 -7.96 9.59 11.26
N GLY A 188 -7.96 10.24 12.43
CA GLY A 188 -8.95 11.26 12.78
C GLY A 188 -10.35 10.73 13.04
N THR A 189 -10.53 9.41 13.10
CA THR A 189 -11.83 8.76 13.26
C THR A 189 -12.31 8.76 14.72
N LEU A 190 -11.69 8.00 15.60
CA LEU A 190 -12.03 7.93 17.03
C LEU A 190 -11.27 8.95 17.87
N ILE A 191 -10.04 9.28 17.48
CA ILE A 191 -9.17 10.20 18.20
C ILE A 191 -8.63 11.23 17.21
N LYS A 192 -8.92 12.51 17.49
CA LYS A 192 -8.44 13.63 16.67
C LYS A 192 -6.91 13.60 16.58
N GLU A 193 -6.37 13.87 15.38
CA GLU A 193 -4.93 13.94 15.07
C GLU A 193 -4.14 12.63 15.34
N LYS A 194 -4.84 11.53 15.55
CA LYS A 194 -4.24 10.20 15.69
C LYS A 194 -4.79 9.24 14.65
N CYS A 195 -3.97 8.26 14.30
CA CYS A 195 -4.40 7.10 13.53
C CYS A 195 -4.46 5.90 14.48
N ILE A 196 -5.63 5.29 14.58
CA ILE A 196 -5.86 4.13 15.46
C ILE A 196 -5.40 2.84 14.79
N THR A 197 -5.04 1.86 15.61
CA THR A 197 -4.61 0.53 15.14
C THR A 197 -5.60 -0.56 15.47
N HIS A 198 -6.59 -0.25 16.29
CA HIS A 198 -7.65 -1.14 16.75
C HIS A 198 -8.86 -0.30 17.21
N ASP A 199 -10.00 -0.94 17.31
CA ASP A 199 -11.16 -0.47 18.07
C ASP A 199 -11.42 -1.40 19.28
N ALA A 200 -12.59 -1.28 19.90
CA ALA A 200 -12.98 -2.12 21.04
C ALA A 200 -13.13 -3.61 20.70
N LYS A 201 -13.30 -3.95 19.42
CA LYS A 201 -13.65 -5.32 18.98
C LYS A 201 -12.64 -5.90 18.00
N ASN A 202 -11.86 -5.07 17.32
CA ASN A 202 -11.04 -5.48 16.20
C ASN A 202 -9.62 -4.91 16.29
N ILE A 203 -8.65 -5.72 15.89
CA ILE A 203 -7.27 -5.29 15.65
C ILE A 203 -7.11 -5.13 14.14
N PHE A 204 -6.65 -3.96 13.67
CA PHE A 204 -6.51 -3.66 12.25
C PHE A 204 -5.14 -4.01 11.69
N TYR A 205 -4.16 -4.32 12.53
CA TYR A 205 -2.78 -4.62 12.18
C TYR A 205 -2.37 -6.01 12.62
N ALA A 206 -1.65 -6.74 11.76
CA ALA A 206 -1.03 -8.02 12.08
C ALA A 206 0.32 -7.85 12.81
N ASP A 207 0.97 -6.71 12.60
CA ASP A 207 2.21 -6.30 13.27
C ASP A 207 2.26 -4.77 13.41
N ASN A 208 3.30 -4.11 12.93
CA ASN A 208 3.46 -2.65 12.96
C ASN A 208 3.14 -1.95 11.62
N ASN A 209 3.02 -2.70 10.51
CA ASN A 209 2.81 -2.12 9.19
C ASN A 209 2.01 -3.00 8.21
N HIS A 210 1.67 -4.22 8.58
CA HIS A 210 0.80 -5.08 7.78
C HIS A 210 -0.62 -5.07 8.33
N PRO A 211 -1.64 -4.92 7.47
CA PRO A 211 -3.02 -5.01 7.92
C PRO A 211 -3.35 -6.43 8.37
N SER A 212 -4.14 -6.55 9.42
CA SER A 212 -4.75 -7.82 9.82
C SER A 212 -5.81 -8.27 8.81
N VAL A 213 -6.41 -9.45 9.04
CA VAL A 213 -7.57 -9.90 8.23
C VAL A 213 -8.67 -8.84 8.26
N LYS A 214 -8.98 -8.26 9.43
CA LYS A 214 -10.01 -7.22 9.55
C LYS A 214 -9.60 -5.91 8.90
N GLY A 215 -8.36 -5.47 9.07
CA GLY A 215 -7.82 -4.31 8.37
C GLY A 215 -7.86 -4.47 6.85
N SER A 216 -7.48 -5.65 6.34
CA SER A 216 -7.54 -5.97 4.92
C SER A 216 -8.98 -6.00 4.39
N GLU A 217 -9.94 -6.51 5.18
CA GLU A 217 -11.36 -6.50 4.81
C GLU A 217 -11.87 -5.06 4.60
N LEU A 218 -11.55 -4.15 5.52
CA LEU A 218 -11.94 -2.75 5.41
C LEU A 218 -11.35 -2.08 4.16
N ILE A 219 -10.05 -2.28 3.91
CA ILE A 219 -9.39 -1.75 2.72
C ILE A 219 -10.01 -2.34 1.43
N ASN A 220 -10.27 -3.66 1.42
CA ASN A 220 -10.90 -4.31 0.29
C ASN A 220 -12.32 -3.78 0.00
N ASN A 221 -13.05 -3.31 1.00
CA ASN A 221 -14.34 -2.67 0.78
C ASN A 221 -14.16 -1.35 0.00
N LEU A 222 -13.18 -0.51 0.35
CA LEU A 222 -12.87 0.70 -0.41
C LEU A 222 -12.46 0.39 -1.86
N ILE A 223 -11.67 -0.66 -2.08
CA ILE A 223 -11.29 -1.11 -3.43
C ILE A 223 -12.53 -1.56 -4.20
N MET A 224 -13.42 -2.34 -3.58
CA MET A 224 -14.65 -2.80 -4.21
C MET A 224 -15.62 -1.66 -4.54
N ASP A 225 -15.61 -0.58 -3.76
CA ASP A 225 -16.39 0.63 -4.07
C ASP A 225 -15.86 1.29 -5.34
N LYS A 226 -14.54 1.39 -5.52
CA LYS A 226 -13.94 1.89 -6.77
C LYS A 226 -14.19 0.98 -7.97
N ILE A 227 -14.17 -0.33 -7.79
CA ILE A 227 -14.54 -1.27 -8.87
C ILE A 227 -16.00 -1.06 -9.29
N ARG A 228 -16.93 -0.82 -8.34
CA ARG A 228 -18.32 -0.51 -8.66
C ARG A 228 -18.47 0.82 -9.41
N GLU A 229 -17.73 1.83 -9.02
CA GLU A 229 -17.66 3.13 -9.70
C GLU A 229 -17.20 2.95 -11.17
N ILE A 230 -16.14 2.18 -11.41
CA ILE A 230 -15.65 1.85 -12.75
C ILE A 230 -16.71 1.11 -13.57
N GLU A 231 -17.43 0.16 -12.96
CA GLU A 231 -18.49 -0.61 -13.64
C GLU A 231 -19.69 0.25 -14.03
N GLN A 232 -19.99 1.28 -13.27
CA GLN A 232 -21.12 2.20 -13.55
C GLN A 232 -20.80 3.22 -14.64
N ASN A 233 -19.52 3.49 -14.87
CA ASN A 233 -19.04 4.46 -15.87
C ASN A 233 -18.74 3.81 -17.24
N LYS A 234 -18.99 2.51 -17.39
CA LYS A 234 -18.89 1.75 -18.65
C LYS A 234 -20.22 1.73 -19.37
#